data_6fa98052a0667707a9adf4a1a637c627
#
_entry.id   6fa98052a0667707a9adf4a1a637c627
#
_cell.length_a   1.000
_cell.length_b   1.000
_cell.length_c   1.000
_cell.angle_alpha   90.00
_cell.angle_beta   90.00
_cell.angle_gamma   90.00
#
_symmetry.space_group_name_H-M   'P 1'
#
loop_
_entity.id
_entity.type
_entity.pdbx_description
1 polymer ?
#
loop_
_entity_poly.entity_id
_entity_poly.type
_entity_poly.pdbx_seq_one_letter_code
_entity_poly.pdbx_strand_id
1 'polypeptide(L)'
;MRMALCIYGQPRTMEFCAPSVKTHLLDVYHPDVFVVSDIQGDRIKELYNPVAMKIYSQEDEWKLIGDRRTKYGVSVPFPEFPQFPIRPPEDLSYLFKGWKCSELLREYEILHEKYDVVVVTRFDAKYLKIQRITIPKKDYFYMPKIDACHSVPDSRFYASHLWWSSSATALAILDGYNWSDVCYQELGRWCGEMMLKWFCDKNGIKVQRTDVTFMLIRDGGGNPRTYLDGRFLPISATHYPEYLSESISAVPPRSFSPAPSFHYELPKSIVVESTHRKGIAERWMQKQLEKRSK
;
A
#
# COMPACT_ATOMS: atom_id res chain seq x y z
N MET A 1 10.12 9.96 20.38
CA MET A 1 9.67 9.69 18.99
C MET A 1 8.24 9.21 19.07
N ARG A 2 7.31 9.98 18.55
CA ARG A 2 5.90 9.61 18.50
C ARG A 2 5.61 8.95 17.15
N MET A 3 5.08 7.73 17.17
CA MET A 3 4.90 6.91 15.97
C MET A 3 3.43 6.57 15.76
N ALA A 4 2.96 6.68 14.52
CA ALA A 4 1.71 6.10 14.04
C ALA A 4 1.99 4.85 13.24
N LEU A 5 1.17 3.81 13.42
CA LEU A 5 1.16 2.60 12.60
C LEU A 5 -0.17 2.52 11.85
N CYS A 6 -0.13 2.71 10.54
CA CYS A 6 -1.27 2.60 9.64
C CYS A 6 -1.32 1.19 9.06
N ILE A 7 -2.41 0.47 9.31
CA ILE A 7 -2.65 -0.88 8.78
C ILE A 7 -3.93 -0.83 7.97
N TYR A 8 -3.86 -1.13 6.66
CA TYR A 8 -5.04 -1.14 5.84
C TYR A 8 -5.02 -2.23 4.75
N GLY A 9 -6.20 -2.60 4.31
CA GLY A 9 -6.41 -3.66 3.33
C GLY A 9 -7.35 -4.75 3.85
N GLN A 10 -7.28 -5.91 3.22
CA GLN A 10 -8.07 -7.09 3.61
C GLN A 10 -7.33 -7.89 4.69
N PRO A 11 -7.98 -8.26 5.80
CA PRO A 11 -7.33 -8.94 6.92
C PRO A 11 -7.24 -10.46 6.75
N ARG A 12 -7.01 -10.94 5.55
CA ARG A 12 -7.08 -12.36 5.13
C ARG A 12 -6.33 -13.33 6.05
N THR A 13 -5.08 -12.98 6.36
CA THR A 13 -4.15 -13.84 7.12
C THR A 13 -3.56 -13.12 8.33
N MET A 14 -4.28 -12.12 8.83
CA MET A 14 -3.78 -11.27 9.91
C MET A 14 -3.39 -12.04 11.17
N GLU A 15 -4.08 -13.13 11.49
CA GLU A 15 -3.78 -13.93 12.68
C GLU A 15 -2.39 -14.57 12.63
N PHE A 16 -1.93 -14.95 11.45
CA PHE A 16 -0.58 -15.46 11.24
C PHE A 16 0.47 -14.36 11.26
N CYS A 17 0.09 -13.13 10.86
CA CYS A 17 1.01 -12.02 10.72
C CYS A 17 1.09 -11.15 11.98
N ALA A 18 -0.03 -11.01 12.71
CA ALA A 18 -0.12 -10.16 13.90
C ALA A 18 0.95 -10.43 14.96
N PRO A 19 1.33 -11.68 15.29
CA PRO A 19 2.42 -11.92 16.25
C PRO A 19 3.73 -11.26 15.84
N SER A 20 4.06 -11.25 14.55
CA SER A 20 5.29 -10.60 14.05
C SER A 20 5.19 -9.07 14.06
N VAL A 21 4.01 -8.52 13.73
CA VAL A 21 3.74 -7.08 13.87
C VAL A 21 3.86 -6.66 15.33
N LYS A 22 3.30 -7.47 16.25
CA LYS A 22 3.41 -7.24 17.69
C LYS A 22 4.88 -7.19 18.11
N THR A 23 5.65 -8.23 17.83
CA THR A 23 7.05 -8.35 18.26
C THR A 23 7.95 -7.25 17.66
N HIS A 24 7.77 -6.89 16.39
CA HIS A 24 8.70 -6.01 15.69
C HIS A 24 8.27 -4.54 15.69
N LEU A 25 6.98 -4.25 15.89
CA LEU A 25 6.47 -2.88 15.83
C LEU A 25 5.76 -2.47 17.13
N LEU A 26 4.72 -3.22 17.57
CA LEU A 26 3.90 -2.78 18.69
C LEU A 26 4.67 -2.77 20.01
N ASP A 27 5.37 -3.85 20.35
CA ASP A 27 6.11 -4.00 21.61
C ASP A 27 7.41 -3.17 21.64
N VAL A 28 7.94 -2.79 20.47
CA VAL A 28 9.20 -2.04 20.37
C VAL A 28 8.98 -0.53 20.38
N TYR A 29 7.94 -0.07 19.68
CA TYR A 29 7.74 1.37 19.44
C TYR A 29 6.51 1.93 20.13
N HIS A 30 5.59 1.09 20.61
CA HIS A 30 4.31 1.47 21.21
C HIS A 30 3.56 2.53 20.38
N PRO A 31 3.34 2.26 19.07
CA PRO A 31 2.72 3.24 18.18
C PRO A 31 1.22 3.39 18.45
N ASP A 32 0.68 4.55 18.14
CA ASP A 32 -0.76 4.69 17.96
C ASP A 32 -1.18 3.99 16.67
N VAL A 33 -2.11 3.03 16.75
CA VAL A 33 -2.51 2.19 15.61
C VAL A 33 -3.78 2.73 14.95
N PHE A 34 -3.72 2.90 13.62
CA PHE A 34 -4.83 3.32 12.77
C PHE A 34 -5.17 2.21 11.79
N VAL A 35 -6.46 1.86 11.69
CA VAL A 35 -6.88 0.72 10.88
C VAL A 35 -8.00 1.09 9.92
N VAL A 36 -7.86 0.67 8.65
CA VAL A 36 -8.97 0.65 7.68
C VAL A 36 -9.05 -0.72 7.03
N SER A 37 -10.21 -1.36 7.17
CA SER A 37 -10.44 -2.72 6.70
C SER A 37 -11.86 -2.91 6.15
N ASP A 38 -12.14 -4.08 5.60
CA ASP A 38 -13.47 -4.43 5.06
C ASP A 38 -14.24 -5.41 5.96
N ILE A 39 -13.56 -6.17 6.82
CA ILE A 39 -14.18 -7.18 7.70
C ILE A 39 -13.41 -7.33 9.01
N GLN A 40 -13.93 -8.14 9.93
CA GLN A 40 -13.26 -8.64 11.15
C GLN A 40 -12.91 -7.56 12.19
N GLY A 41 -13.76 -6.54 12.33
CA GLY A 41 -13.49 -5.40 13.22
C GLY A 41 -13.13 -5.76 14.65
N ASP A 42 -13.84 -6.72 15.29
CA ASP A 42 -13.58 -7.10 16.68
C ASP A 42 -12.25 -7.86 16.82
N ARG A 43 -11.94 -8.74 15.87
CA ARG A 43 -10.66 -9.44 15.87
C ARG A 43 -9.48 -8.50 15.63
N ILE A 44 -9.65 -7.48 14.80
CA ILE A 44 -8.67 -6.41 14.61
C ILE A 44 -8.43 -5.65 15.91
N LYS A 45 -9.51 -5.29 16.63
CA LYS A 45 -9.38 -4.62 17.93
C LYS A 45 -8.57 -5.44 18.92
N GLU A 46 -8.87 -6.74 19.01
CA GLU A 46 -8.17 -7.66 19.91
C GLU A 46 -6.67 -7.76 19.60
N LEU A 47 -6.30 -7.86 18.32
CA LEU A 47 -4.93 -8.11 17.90
C LEU A 47 -4.05 -6.84 17.87
N TYR A 48 -4.62 -5.68 17.54
CA TYR A 48 -3.86 -4.46 17.26
C TYR A 48 -4.20 -3.29 18.19
N ASN A 49 -5.30 -3.36 18.95
CA ASN A 49 -5.77 -2.31 19.86
C ASN A 49 -5.72 -0.89 19.23
N PRO A 50 -6.39 -0.66 18.08
CA PRO A 50 -6.28 0.59 17.35
C PRO A 50 -6.89 1.77 18.11
N VAL A 51 -6.23 2.94 18.07
CA VAL A 51 -6.76 4.21 18.60
C VAL A 51 -7.87 4.78 17.73
N ALA A 52 -7.85 4.45 16.42
CA ALA A 52 -8.91 4.78 15.49
C ALA A 52 -9.03 3.71 14.41
N MET A 53 -10.29 3.38 14.04
CA MET A 53 -10.57 2.33 13.07
C MET A 53 -11.83 2.65 12.27
N LYS A 54 -11.78 2.36 10.94
CA LYS A 54 -12.95 2.35 10.06
C LYS A 54 -13.06 0.99 9.37
N ILE A 55 -14.25 0.43 9.35
CA ILE A 55 -14.56 -0.80 8.63
C ILE A 55 -15.56 -0.45 7.54
N TYR A 56 -15.23 -0.79 6.30
CA TYR A 56 -16.09 -0.65 5.14
C TYR A 56 -16.41 -2.04 4.63
N SER A 57 -17.70 -2.39 4.51
CA SER A 57 -18.06 -3.57 3.71
C SER A 57 -17.58 -3.37 2.27
N GLN A 58 -17.37 -4.45 1.54
CA GLN A 58 -17.00 -4.35 0.13
C GLN A 58 -18.04 -3.58 -0.68
N GLU A 59 -19.31 -3.76 -0.34
CA GLU A 59 -20.42 -3.03 -0.95
C GLU A 59 -20.35 -1.53 -0.69
N ASP A 60 -20.14 -1.12 0.57
CA ASP A 60 -20.02 0.31 0.92
C ASP A 60 -18.80 0.94 0.27
N GLU A 61 -17.68 0.23 0.24
CA GLU A 61 -16.48 0.68 -0.46
C GLU A 61 -16.76 0.92 -1.94
N TRP A 62 -17.43 -0.01 -2.61
CA TRP A 62 -17.76 0.10 -4.03
C TRP A 62 -18.76 1.21 -4.33
N LYS A 63 -19.71 1.47 -3.43
CA LYS A 63 -20.59 2.64 -3.53
C LYS A 63 -19.79 3.95 -3.44
N LEU A 64 -18.86 4.03 -2.48
CA LEU A 64 -18.03 5.22 -2.28
C LEU A 64 -17.02 5.47 -3.42
N ILE A 65 -16.50 4.41 -4.03
CA ILE A 65 -15.63 4.51 -5.22
C ILE A 65 -16.45 5.00 -6.44
N GLY A 66 -17.72 4.62 -6.56
CA GLY A 66 -18.69 5.17 -7.50
C GLY A 66 -18.22 5.18 -8.98
N ASP A 67 -18.19 6.36 -9.59
CA ASP A 67 -17.86 6.54 -11.02
C ASP A 67 -16.47 6.03 -11.40
N ARG A 68 -15.50 6.03 -10.49
CA ARG A 68 -14.17 5.46 -10.76
C ARG A 68 -14.24 3.96 -10.96
N ARG A 69 -15.12 3.26 -10.24
CA ARG A 69 -15.37 1.84 -10.45
C ARG A 69 -15.89 1.60 -11.88
N THR A 70 -16.87 2.39 -12.30
CA THR A 70 -17.44 2.29 -13.64
C THR A 70 -16.42 2.61 -14.73
N LYS A 71 -15.58 3.63 -14.51
CA LYS A 71 -14.58 4.08 -15.47
C LYS A 71 -13.40 3.11 -15.63
N TYR A 72 -12.94 2.51 -14.53
CA TYR A 72 -11.69 1.73 -14.49
C TYR A 72 -11.89 0.27 -14.12
N GLY A 73 -13.09 -0.11 -13.74
CA GLY A 73 -13.40 -1.46 -13.27
C GLY A 73 -13.44 -2.49 -14.39
N VAL A 74 -13.36 -3.75 -13.98
CA VAL A 74 -13.51 -4.90 -14.86
C VAL A 74 -14.93 -5.43 -14.74
N SER A 75 -15.62 -5.59 -15.88
CA SER A 75 -16.92 -6.25 -15.92
C SER A 75 -16.73 -7.73 -15.68
N VAL A 76 -17.19 -8.20 -14.51
CA VAL A 76 -17.18 -9.62 -14.14
C VAL A 76 -18.50 -9.96 -13.47
N PRO A 77 -19.03 -11.17 -13.68
CA PRO A 77 -20.16 -11.67 -12.92
C PRO A 77 -19.76 -11.76 -11.45
N PHE A 78 -20.50 -11.07 -10.59
CA PHE A 78 -20.27 -11.13 -9.14
C PHE A 78 -21.57 -11.59 -8.47
N PRO A 79 -21.75 -12.89 -8.26
CA PRO A 79 -23.02 -13.46 -7.77
C PRO A 79 -23.47 -12.88 -6.43
N GLU A 80 -22.49 -12.52 -5.57
CA GLU A 80 -22.75 -11.97 -4.23
C GLU A 80 -23.20 -10.50 -4.27
N PHE A 81 -22.90 -9.78 -5.35
CA PHE A 81 -23.23 -8.37 -5.53
C PHE A 81 -23.77 -8.10 -6.95
N PRO A 82 -24.92 -8.65 -7.32
CA PRO A 82 -25.46 -8.51 -8.68
C PRO A 82 -25.76 -7.07 -9.08
N GLN A 83 -25.97 -6.18 -8.08
CA GLN A 83 -26.14 -4.75 -8.29
C GLN A 83 -24.84 -4.03 -8.72
N PHE A 84 -23.68 -4.68 -8.56
CA PHE A 84 -22.39 -4.14 -8.97
C PHE A 84 -21.73 -5.04 -10.03
N PRO A 85 -22.14 -4.97 -11.28
CA PRO A 85 -21.58 -5.81 -12.36
C PRO A 85 -20.12 -5.46 -12.69
N ILE A 86 -19.62 -4.34 -12.16
CA ILE A 86 -18.26 -3.85 -12.40
C ILE A 86 -17.50 -3.82 -11.09
N ARG A 87 -16.42 -4.60 -11.00
CA ARG A 87 -15.49 -4.63 -9.88
C ARG A 87 -14.38 -3.58 -10.09
N PRO A 88 -14.05 -2.75 -9.08
CA PRO A 88 -12.91 -1.85 -9.19
C PRO A 88 -11.59 -2.64 -9.24
N PRO A 89 -10.53 -2.08 -9.84
CA PRO A 89 -9.19 -2.64 -9.70
C PRO A 89 -8.79 -2.78 -8.24
N GLU A 90 -8.08 -3.85 -7.90
CA GLU A 90 -7.63 -4.08 -6.51
C GLU A 90 -6.75 -2.93 -5.99
N ASP A 91 -5.92 -2.35 -6.85
CA ASP A 91 -5.10 -1.20 -6.51
C ASP A 91 -5.93 0.04 -6.16
N LEU A 92 -7.07 0.25 -6.82
CA LEU A 92 -7.96 1.37 -6.52
C LEU A 92 -8.62 1.20 -5.14
N SER A 93 -9.04 -0.02 -4.80
CA SER A 93 -9.55 -0.39 -3.48
C SER A 93 -8.47 -0.18 -2.40
N TYR A 94 -7.24 -0.59 -2.68
CA TYR A 94 -6.11 -0.39 -1.79
C TYR A 94 -5.81 1.11 -1.56
N LEU A 95 -5.78 1.91 -2.61
CA LEU A 95 -5.58 3.37 -2.52
C LEU A 95 -6.72 4.06 -1.77
N PHE A 96 -7.96 3.61 -1.97
CA PHE A 96 -9.12 4.12 -1.22
C PHE A 96 -8.96 3.89 0.29
N LYS A 97 -8.59 2.67 0.70
CA LYS A 97 -8.36 2.37 2.13
C LYS A 97 -7.19 3.17 2.70
N GLY A 98 -6.11 3.36 1.93
CA GLY A 98 -5.00 4.22 2.31
C GLY A 98 -5.44 5.67 2.53
N TRP A 99 -6.26 6.23 1.63
CA TRP A 99 -6.84 7.56 1.78
C TRP A 99 -7.70 7.66 3.04
N LYS A 100 -8.57 6.68 3.30
CA LYS A 100 -9.39 6.66 4.52
C LYS A 100 -8.54 6.53 5.79
N CYS A 101 -7.42 5.85 5.72
CA CYS A 101 -6.45 5.81 6.81
C CYS A 101 -5.79 7.18 7.04
N SER A 102 -5.49 7.93 5.97
CA SER A 102 -4.97 9.30 6.09
C SER A 102 -5.97 10.26 6.72
N GLU A 103 -7.27 10.08 6.47
CA GLU A 103 -8.32 10.88 7.13
C GLU A 103 -8.32 10.62 8.64
N LEU A 104 -8.30 9.36 9.09
CA LEU A 104 -8.20 9.01 10.51
C LEU A 104 -6.98 9.63 11.18
N LEU A 105 -5.83 9.53 10.51
CA LEU A 105 -4.57 10.09 11.02
C LEU A 105 -4.64 11.62 11.15
N ARG A 106 -5.19 12.33 10.15
CA ARG A 106 -5.37 13.78 10.22
C ARG A 106 -6.34 14.20 11.31
N GLU A 107 -7.50 13.53 11.41
CA GLU A 107 -8.49 13.78 12.44
C GLU A 107 -7.86 13.66 13.84
N TYR A 108 -7.02 12.66 14.03
CA TYR A 108 -6.34 12.44 15.30
C TYR A 108 -5.23 13.49 15.56
N GLU A 109 -4.44 13.87 14.55
CA GLU A 109 -3.41 14.90 14.67
C GLU A 109 -3.97 16.32 14.93
N ILE A 110 -5.25 16.59 14.60
CA ILE A 110 -5.91 17.85 14.94
C ILE A 110 -6.11 17.97 16.46
N LEU A 111 -6.38 16.86 17.13
CA LEU A 111 -6.66 16.81 18.56
C LEU A 111 -5.42 16.52 19.41
N HIS A 112 -4.35 16.08 18.77
CA HIS A 112 -3.11 15.63 19.41
C HIS A 112 -1.89 16.20 18.69
N GLU A 113 -0.70 15.99 19.26
CA GLU A 113 0.55 16.33 18.58
C GLU A 113 0.78 15.48 17.32
N LYS A 114 1.45 16.06 16.34
CA LYS A 114 1.84 15.37 15.11
C LYS A 114 2.80 14.21 15.38
N TYR A 115 2.75 13.21 14.52
CA TYR A 115 3.68 12.09 14.57
C TYR A 115 5.03 12.46 13.92
N ASP A 116 6.11 12.02 14.58
CA ASP A 116 7.45 12.10 14.00
C ASP A 116 7.61 11.11 12.83
N VAL A 117 6.96 9.95 12.99
CA VAL A 117 7.07 8.81 12.06
C VAL A 117 5.69 8.21 11.83
N VAL A 118 5.35 7.99 10.58
CA VAL A 118 4.21 7.17 10.17
C VAL A 118 4.75 5.93 9.46
N VAL A 119 4.44 4.77 10.02
CA VAL A 119 4.72 3.46 9.44
C VAL A 119 3.45 2.94 8.80
N VAL A 120 3.56 2.46 7.59
CA VAL A 120 2.43 1.85 6.85
C VAL A 120 2.74 0.39 6.60
N THR A 121 1.77 -0.47 6.88
CA THR A 121 1.86 -1.90 6.64
C THR A 121 0.53 -2.51 6.23
N ARG A 122 0.54 -3.80 5.94
CA ARG A 122 -0.63 -4.60 5.56
C ARG A 122 -0.85 -5.71 6.58
N PHE A 123 -2.07 -6.24 6.62
CA PHE A 123 -2.43 -7.37 7.48
C PHE A 123 -1.75 -8.69 7.11
N ASP A 124 -1.36 -8.85 5.85
CA ASP A 124 -0.80 -10.09 5.29
C ASP A 124 0.74 -10.09 5.24
N ALA A 125 1.39 -9.12 5.88
CA ALA A 125 2.85 -9.05 5.99
C ALA A 125 3.34 -9.67 7.30
N LYS A 126 4.16 -10.73 7.21
CA LYS A 126 4.84 -11.36 8.35
C LYS A 126 6.29 -10.91 8.36
N TYR A 127 6.70 -10.23 9.42
CA TYR A 127 8.07 -9.73 9.57
C TYR A 127 8.98 -10.78 10.17
N LEU A 128 10.18 -10.91 9.59
CA LEU A 128 11.27 -11.73 10.09
C LEU A 128 12.35 -10.86 10.72
N LYS A 129 12.56 -9.67 10.13
CA LYS A 129 13.52 -8.68 10.63
C LYS A 129 13.06 -7.30 10.21
N ILE A 130 13.10 -6.35 11.12
CA ILE A 130 12.92 -4.92 10.82
C ILE A 130 14.17 -4.19 11.29
N GLN A 131 14.80 -3.42 10.40
CA GLN A 131 15.83 -2.47 10.79
C GLN A 131 15.21 -1.44 11.76
N ARG A 132 15.97 -1.00 12.74
CA ARG A 132 15.51 0.03 13.67
C ARG A 132 14.95 1.25 12.92
N ILE A 133 13.68 1.55 13.18
CA ILE A 133 13.02 2.72 12.63
C ILE A 133 13.48 3.95 13.41
N THR A 134 13.94 4.96 12.70
CA THR A 134 14.37 6.25 13.24
C THR A 134 13.52 7.36 12.68
N ILE A 135 13.59 8.55 13.25
CA ILE A 135 12.90 9.73 12.73
C ILE A 135 13.36 9.95 11.28
N PRO A 136 12.43 9.95 10.32
CA PRO A 136 12.76 10.13 8.91
C PRO A 136 13.30 11.53 8.63
N LYS A 137 14.23 11.65 7.69
CA LYS A 137 14.56 12.95 7.11
C LYS A 137 13.33 13.49 6.38
N LYS A 138 13.20 14.81 6.34
CA LYS A 138 12.15 15.46 5.56
C LYS A 138 12.21 15.01 4.10
N ASP A 139 11.07 14.77 3.50
CA ASP A 139 10.90 14.36 2.10
C ASP A 139 11.60 13.01 1.76
N TYR A 140 11.80 12.15 2.76
CA TYR A 140 12.30 10.79 2.55
C TYR A 140 11.19 9.76 2.77
N PHE A 141 11.21 8.75 1.88
CA PHE A 141 10.40 7.56 1.91
C PHE A 141 11.32 6.35 2.14
N TYR A 142 11.08 5.62 3.20
CA TYR A 142 11.87 4.46 3.59
C TYR A 142 11.10 3.19 3.27
N MET A 143 11.73 2.24 2.59
CA MET A 143 11.10 0.98 2.20
C MET A 143 12.12 -0.18 2.20
N PRO A 144 11.68 -1.45 2.22
CA PRO A 144 12.57 -2.60 2.11
C PRO A 144 13.45 -2.55 0.85
N LYS A 145 14.67 -3.10 0.96
CA LYS A 145 15.57 -3.29 -0.19
C LYS A 145 15.00 -4.28 -1.19
N ILE A 146 14.37 -5.33 -0.68
CA ILE A 146 13.78 -6.41 -1.47
C ILE A 146 12.28 -6.40 -1.18
N ASP A 147 11.49 -6.40 -2.22
CA ASP A 147 10.05 -6.63 -2.13
C ASP A 147 9.80 -8.14 -2.11
N ALA A 148 8.88 -8.59 -1.26
CA ALA A 148 8.47 -9.99 -1.22
C ALA A 148 7.91 -10.50 -2.57
N CYS A 149 7.44 -9.59 -3.42
CA CYS A 149 6.89 -9.93 -4.74
C CYS A 149 7.93 -9.92 -5.86
N HIS A 150 9.11 -9.35 -5.63
CA HIS A 150 10.16 -9.19 -6.65
C HIS A 150 11.52 -9.58 -6.07
N SER A 151 12.05 -10.69 -6.53
CA SER A 151 13.37 -11.22 -6.13
C SER A 151 14.55 -10.32 -6.52
N VAL A 152 14.32 -9.37 -7.43
CA VAL A 152 15.34 -8.44 -7.90
C VAL A 152 14.92 -7.02 -7.57
N PRO A 153 15.81 -6.17 -7.01
CA PRO A 153 15.53 -4.76 -6.81
C PRO A 153 15.27 -4.09 -8.16
N ASP A 154 14.01 -3.98 -8.54
CA ASP A 154 13.63 -3.27 -9.75
C ASP A 154 13.37 -1.81 -9.38
N SER A 155 14.11 -0.90 -9.99
CA SER A 155 13.95 0.55 -9.79
C SER A 155 12.60 1.08 -10.26
N ARG A 156 11.83 0.27 -11.01
CA ARG A 156 10.49 0.63 -11.50
C ARG A 156 9.39 0.48 -10.45
N PHE A 157 9.65 -0.24 -9.35
CA PHE A 157 8.65 -0.56 -8.35
C PHE A 157 9.08 -0.12 -6.95
N TYR A 158 8.13 0.37 -6.17
CA TYR A 158 8.32 0.67 -4.75
C TYR A 158 7.46 -0.25 -3.90
N ALA A 159 8.04 -0.82 -2.85
CA ALA A 159 7.33 -1.74 -1.97
C ALA A 159 6.15 -1.04 -1.30
N SER A 160 4.95 -1.56 -1.54
CA SER A 160 3.71 -1.07 -0.93
C SER A 160 3.38 -1.76 0.40
N HIS A 161 4.14 -2.80 0.79
CA HIS A 161 3.80 -3.69 1.89
C HIS A 161 4.29 -3.23 3.25
N LEU A 162 5.42 -2.54 3.29
CA LEU A 162 5.95 -1.82 4.45
C LEU A 162 6.73 -0.61 3.97
N TRP A 163 6.44 0.51 4.56
CA TRP A 163 7.23 1.72 4.38
C TRP A 163 7.01 2.69 5.53
N TRP A 164 7.89 3.68 5.67
CA TRP A 164 7.70 4.76 6.63
C TRP A 164 8.27 6.08 6.14
N SER A 165 7.74 7.15 6.68
CA SER A 165 8.19 8.51 6.41
C SER A 165 7.75 9.46 7.52
N SER A 166 8.06 10.74 7.39
CA SER A 166 7.47 11.78 8.24
C SER A 166 5.94 11.85 8.03
N SER A 167 5.18 12.33 9.02
CA SER A 167 3.73 12.44 8.91
C SER A 167 3.31 13.21 7.66
N ALA A 168 3.94 14.35 7.35
CA ALA A 168 3.57 15.13 6.17
C ALA A 168 3.75 14.37 4.86
N THR A 169 4.86 13.65 4.70
CA THR A 169 5.13 12.82 3.51
C THR A 169 4.18 11.63 3.45
N ALA A 170 3.95 10.96 4.59
CA ALA A 170 3.04 9.85 4.64
C ALA A 170 1.61 10.22 4.27
N LEU A 171 1.08 11.32 4.81
CA LEU A 171 -0.24 11.83 4.47
C LEU A 171 -0.39 12.14 2.98
N ALA A 172 0.65 12.71 2.36
CA ALA A 172 0.64 12.99 0.92
C ALA A 172 0.60 11.70 0.08
N ILE A 173 1.35 10.66 0.49
CA ILE A 173 1.35 9.35 -0.17
C ILE A 173 0.03 8.61 0.05
N LEU A 174 -0.48 8.58 1.27
CA LEU A 174 -1.73 7.93 1.62
C LEU A 174 -2.95 8.55 0.92
N ASP A 175 -2.87 9.82 0.50
CA ASP A 175 -3.86 10.47 -0.36
C ASP A 175 -3.93 9.90 -1.78
N GLY A 176 -3.30 8.77 -2.03
CA GLY A 176 -3.18 8.08 -3.30
C GLY A 176 -4.46 7.99 -4.13
N TYR A 177 -5.59 7.79 -3.46
CA TYR A 177 -6.89 7.75 -4.12
C TYR A 177 -7.23 9.07 -4.84
N ASN A 178 -6.84 10.21 -4.29
CA ASN A 178 -7.15 11.53 -4.84
C ASN A 178 -6.29 11.90 -6.07
N TRP A 179 -5.06 11.42 -6.15
CA TRP A 179 -4.18 11.65 -7.30
C TRP A 179 -4.12 10.47 -8.27
N SER A 180 -4.83 9.39 -8.00
CA SER A 180 -4.76 8.15 -8.78
C SER A 180 -5.18 8.32 -10.24
N ASP A 181 -6.16 9.17 -10.55
CA ASP A 181 -6.62 9.41 -11.92
C ASP A 181 -5.51 10.03 -12.78
N VAL A 182 -4.78 11.00 -12.23
CA VAL A 182 -3.67 11.64 -12.95
C VAL A 182 -2.54 10.65 -13.18
N CYS A 183 -2.23 9.85 -12.16
CA CYS A 183 -1.23 8.80 -12.26
C CYS A 183 -1.62 7.75 -13.32
N TYR A 184 -2.86 7.30 -13.33
CA TYR A 184 -3.35 6.35 -14.33
C TYR A 184 -3.26 6.91 -15.75
N GLN A 185 -3.60 8.19 -15.95
CA GLN A 185 -3.48 8.84 -17.26
C GLN A 185 -2.05 8.86 -17.79
N GLU A 186 -1.06 9.03 -16.92
CA GLU A 186 0.35 9.04 -17.31
C GLU A 186 0.94 7.62 -17.46
N LEU A 187 0.57 6.69 -16.60
CA LEU A 187 1.11 5.32 -16.60
C LEU A 187 0.36 4.37 -17.55
N GLY A 188 -0.91 4.67 -17.87
CA GLY A 188 -1.76 3.83 -18.70
C GLY A 188 -2.24 2.54 -18.04
N ARG A 189 -1.95 2.33 -16.74
CA ARG A 189 -2.31 1.11 -15.99
C ARG A 189 -2.39 1.31 -14.49
N TRP A 190 -3.09 0.39 -13.84
CA TRP A 190 -3.11 0.25 -12.38
C TRP A 190 -2.00 -0.68 -11.94
N CYS A 191 -1.14 -0.19 -11.07
CA CYS A 191 -0.11 -0.96 -10.37
C CYS A 191 0.35 -0.14 -9.17
N GLY A 192 -0.02 -0.53 -7.97
CA GLY A 192 0.20 0.24 -6.74
C GLY A 192 1.65 0.63 -6.54
N GLU A 193 2.58 -0.29 -6.81
CA GLU A 193 4.01 -0.07 -6.65
C GLU A 193 4.57 0.96 -7.66
N MET A 194 4.09 0.92 -8.91
CA MET A 194 4.47 1.90 -9.93
C MET A 194 3.85 3.27 -9.67
N MET A 195 2.61 3.29 -9.21
CA MET A 195 1.90 4.53 -8.85
C MET A 195 2.59 5.21 -7.67
N LEU A 196 3.04 4.44 -6.68
CA LEU A 196 3.81 4.94 -5.55
C LEU A 196 5.14 5.56 -6.00
N LYS A 197 5.86 4.86 -6.88
CA LYS A 197 7.09 5.40 -7.48
C LYS A 197 6.83 6.69 -8.26
N TRP A 198 5.84 6.68 -9.13
CA TRP A 198 5.44 7.85 -9.90
C TRP A 198 5.18 9.07 -8.99
N PHE A 199 4.42 8.84 -7.90
CA PHE A 199 4.12 9.91 -6.95
C PHE A 199 5.38 10.45 -6.27
N CYS A 200 6.28 9.58 -5.83
CA CYS A 200 7.53 9.98 -5.21
C CYS A 200 8.40 10.81 -6.18
N ASP A 201 8.56 10.35 -7.41
CA ASP A 201 9.34 11.04 -8.43
C ASP A 201 8.76 12.43 -8.76
N LYS A 202 7.45 12.52 -8.93
CA LYS A 202 6.75 13.79 -9.24
C LYS A 202 6.83 14.83 -8.11
N ASN A 203 6.96 14.38 -6.87
CA ASN A 203 7.00 15.26 -5.70
C ASN A 203 8.41 15.42 -5.11
N GLY A 204 9.44 14.91 -5.79
CA GLY A 204 10.84 15.02 -5.32
C GLY A 204 11.11 14.25 -4.01
N ILE A 205 10.28 13.24 -3.70
CA ILE A 205 10.43 12.42 -2.50
C ILE A 205 11.59 11.44 -2.72
N LYS A 206 12.59 11.52 -1.87
CA LYS A 206 13.78 10.67 -1.94
C LYS A 206 13.52 9.31 -1.31
N VAL A 207 13.99 8.26 -1.96
CA VAL A 207 13.79 6.88 -1.49
C VAL A 207 15.04 6.36 -0.79
N GLN A 208 14.86 5.84 0.42
CA GLN A 208 15.88 5.14 1.18
C GLN A 208 15.52 3.67 1.33
N ARG A 209 16.33 2.81 0.77
CA ARG A 209 16.19 1.35 0.91
C ARG A 209 16.75 0.88 2.25
N THR A 210 16.03 -0.02 2.93
CA THR A 210 16.31 -0.45 4.32
C THR A 210 16.36 -1.96 4.45
N ASP A 211 17.06 -2.44 5.49
CA ASP A 211 17.15 -3.87 5.79
C ASP A 211 15.92 -4.34 6.55
N VAL A 212 14.88 -4.64 5.80
CA VAL A 212 13.66 -5.26 6.30
C VAL A 212 13.44 -6.55 5.51
N THR A 213 13.21 -7.63 6.25
CA THR A 213 12.84 -8.92 5.68
C THR A 213 11.44 -9.27 6.14
N PHE A 214 10.55 -9.50 5.20
CA PHE A 214 9.17 -9.89 5.46
C PHE A 214 8.68 -10.85 4.37
N MET A 215 7.54 -11.43 4.63
CA MET A 215 6.88 -12.33 3.71
C MET A 215 5.41 -11.99 3.64
N LEU A 216 4.82 -12.13 2.47
CA LEU A 216 3.38 -12.06 2.30
C LEU A 216 2.77 -13.43 2.52
N ILE A 217 1.84 -13.48 3.45
CA ILE A 217 1.08 -14.69 3.74
C ILE A 217 -0.27 -14.57 3.05
N ARG A 218 -0.52 -15.43 2.08
CA ARG A 218 -1.79 -15.45 1.33
C ARG A 218 -2.62 -16.65 1.73
N ASP A 219 -3.92 -16.45 1.79
CA ASP A 219 -4.86 -17.56 1.92
C ASP A 219 -4.98 -18.29 0.56
N GLY A 220 -4.64 -19.56 0.56
CA GLY A 220 -4.69 -20.43 -0.61
C GLY A 220 -5.81 -21.47 -0.53
N GLY A 221 -7.02 -21.06 -0.12
CA GLY A 221 -8.16 -21.98 0.01
C GLY A 221 -8.15 -22.73 1.33
N GLY A 222 -7.96 -22.02 2.45
CA GLY A 222 -7.95 -22.57 3.81
C GLY A 222 -6.57 -22.97 4.34
N ASN A 223 -5.55 -22.98 3.50
CA ASN A 223 -4.17 -23.19 3.93
C ASN A 223 -3.33 -21.93 3.63
N PRO A 224 -2.75 -21.29 4.65
CA PRO A 224 -1.87 -20.15 4.44
C PRO A 224 -0.70 -20.53 3.55
N ARG A 225 -0.43 -19.71 2.53
CA ARG A 225 0.70 -19.88 1.61
C ARG A 225 1.61 -18.67 1.69
N THR A 226 2.89 -18.92 1.61
CA THR A 226 3.89 -17.87 1.47
C THR A 226 4.04 -17.52 0.00
N TYR A 227 4.02 -16.22 -0.30
CA TYR A 227 4.41 -15.73 -1.59
C TYR A 227 5.87 -15.28 -1.48
N LEU A 228 6.75 -16.06 -2.09
CA LEU A 228 8.17 -15.77 -2.19
C LEU A 228 8.60 -15.97 -3.64
N ASP A 229 9.33 -15.03 -4.20
CA ASP A 229 9.89 -15.10 -5.57
C ASP A 229 8.88 -15.45 -6.67
N GLY A 230 7.66 -14.93 -6.55
CA GLY A 230 6.62 -15.18 -7.55
C GLY A 230 5.97 -16.57 -7.46
N ARG A 231 6.25 -17.35 -6.40
CA ARG A 231 5.67 -18.66 -6.17
C ARG A 231 4.89 -18.73 -4.89
N PHE A 232 3.78 -19.44 -4.90
CA PHE A 232 3.07 -19.81 -3.69
C PHE A 232 3.68 -21.08 -3.11
N LEU A 233 4.26 -20.98 -1.93
CA LEU A 233 4.82 -22.12 -1.21
C LEU A 233 3.93 -22.46 -0.01
N PRO A 234 3.66 -23.75 0.27
CA PRO A 234 2.93 -24.13 1.48
C PRO A 234 3.75 -23.73 2.72
N ILE A 235 3.09 -23.19 3.73
CA ILE A 235 3.73 -22.91 5.02
C ILE A 235 3.74 -24.22 5.79
N SER A 236 4.88 -24.92 5.78
CA SER A 236 5.12 -25.94 6.79
C SER A 236 5.69 -25.24 8.03
N ALA A 237 5.07 -25.45 9.17
CA ALA A 237 5.43 -24.78 10.44
C ALA A 237 6.86 -25.08 10.93
N THR A 238 7.58 -25.98 10.30
CA THR A 238 8.82 -26.55 10.79
C THR A 238 10.08 -26.19 10.01
N HIS A 239 9.99 -25.54 8.82
CA HIS A 239 11.16 -25.39 7.90
C HIS A 239 11.55 -23.94 7.60
N TYR A 240 11.28 -23.03 8.49
CA TYR A 240 11.34 -21.60 8.19
C TYR A 240 12.73 -20.93 8.16
N PRO A 241 13.70 -21.31 9.02
CA PRO A 241 15.04 -20.72 9.01
C PRO A 241 15.91 -21.18 7.83
N GLU A 242 15.69 -22.43 7.38
CA GLU A 242 16.56 -23.05 6.37
C GLU A 242 16.24 -22.56 4.93
N TYR A 243 14.98 -22.29 4.63
CA TYR A 243 14.56 -21.81 3.31
C TYR A 243 15.15 -20.46 2.91
N LEU A 244 15.37 -19.57 3.89
CA LEU A 244 15.96 -18.25 3.62
C LEU A 244 17.46 -18.33 3.32
N SER A 245 18.19 -19.29 3.89
CA SER A 245 19.61 -19.47 3.61
C SER A 245 19.86 -20.13 2.26
N GLU A 246 18.99 -21.04 1.83
CA GLU A 246 19.15 -21.75 0.56
C GLU A 246 18.61 -20.97 -0.66
N SER A 247 17.51 -20.21 -0.49
CA SER A 247 16.91 -19.46 -1.60
C SER A 247 17.75 -18.26 -2.03
N ILE A 248 18.52 -17.67 -1.12
CA ILE A 248 19.43 -16.55 -1.46
C ILE A 248 20.66 -17.05 -2.25
N SER A 249 21.05 -18.32 -2.07
CA SER A 249 22.26 -18.89 -2.67
C SER A 249 22.03 -19.62 -3.99
N ALA A 250 20.79 -20.00 -4.33
CA ALA A 250 20.52 -21.00 -5.38
C ALA A 250 19.73 -20.48 -6.60
N VAL A 251 19.41 -19.19 -6.69
CA VAL A 251 18.67 -18.68 -7.86
C VAL A 251 19.66 -18.18 -8.92
N PRO A 252 19.89 -18.95 -10.01
CA PRO A 252 20.59 -18.40 -11.15
C PRO A 252 19.81 -17.21 -11.72
N PRO A 253 20.48 -16.16 -12.20
CA PRO A 253 19.80 -15.02 -12.80
C PRO A 253 18.93 -15.52 -13.95
N ARG A 254 17.60 -15.34 -13.80
CA ARG A 254 16.67 -15.66 -14.89
C ARG A 254 16.96 -14.72 -16.04
N SER A 255 17.30 -15.29 -17.19
CA SER A 255 17.23 -14.60 -18.46
C SER A 255 15.76 -14.24 -18.70
N PHE A 256 15.42 -12.98 -18.54
CA PHE A 256 14.11 -12.48 -18.94
C PHE A 256 14.06 -12.50 -20.47
N SER A 257 13.26 -13.38 -21.03
CA SER A 257 12.73 -13.14 -22.37
C SER A 257 11.96 -11.83 -22.30
N PRO A 258 12.20 -10.87 -23.19
CA PRO A 258 11.42 -9.65 -23.22
C PRO A 258 9.95 -10.03 -23.37
N ALA A 259 9.11 -9.52 -22.48
CA ALA A 259 7.67 -9.68 -22.60
C ALA A 259 7.26 -9.27 -24.02
N PRO A 260 6.37 -10.01 -24.69
CA PRO A 260 5.90 -9.63 -26.00
C PRO A 260 5.42 -8.18 -25.92
N SER A 261 5.96 -7.33 -26.79
CA SER A 261 5.56 -5.93 -26.90
C SER A 261 4.12 -5.92 -27.41
N PHE A 262 3.16 -5.83 -26.52
CA PHE A 262 1.80 -5.51 -26.88
C PHE A 262 1.79 -4.04 -27.30
N HIS A 263 1.87 -3.80 -28.59
CA HIS A 263 1.51 -2.52 -29.18
C HIS A 263 0.00 -2.36 -29.07
N TYR A 264 -0.45 -1.69 -28.01
CA TYR A 264 -1.79 -1.19 -27.96
C TYR A 264 -1.81 0.09 -28.80
N GLU A 265 -2.39 0.01 -29.99
CA GLU A 265 -2.79 1.22 -30.72
C GLU A 265 -3.87 1.93 -29.91
N LEU A 266 -3.52 3.09 -29.36
CA LEU A 266 -4.48 3.97 -28.71
C LEU A 266 -5.55 4.36 -29.75
N PRO A 267 -6.86 4.27 -29.43
CA PRO A 267 -7.90 4.78 -30.30
C PRO A 267 -7.63 6.25 -30.59
N LYS A 268 -7.56 6.62 -31.87
CA LYS A 268 -7.22 7.97 -32.38
C LYS A 268 -8.25 9.07 -32.05
N SER A 269 -9.20 8.86 -31.13
CA SER A 269 -10.31 9.75 -30.86
C SER A 269 -10.48 10.22 -29.43
N ILE A 270 -9.37 10.35 -28.65
CA ILE A 270 -9.43 11.08 -27.39
C ILE A 270 -8.47 12.28 -27.48
N VAL A 271 -8.86 13.27 -28.26
CA VAL A 271 -8.39 14.64 -28.05
C VAL A 271 -9.21 15.20 -26.89
N VAL A 272 -8.74 14.99 -25.67
CA VAL A 272 -9.27 15.69 -24.50
C VAL A 272 -8.51 16.99 -24.39
N GLU A 273 -9.21 18.10 -24.52
CA GLU A 273 -8.69 19.44 -24.24
C GLU A 273 -8.00 19.46 -22.87
N SER A 274 -6.68 19.39 -22.88
CA SER A 274 -5.83 19.27 -21.69
C SER A 274 -5.67 20.57 -20.90
N THR A 275 -6.31 21.66 -21.33
CA THR A 275 -6.09 23.00 -20.77
C THR A 275 -6.84 23.30 -19.47
N HIS A 276 -7.91 22.56 -19.13
CA HIS A 276 -8.74 22.89 -17.96
C HIS A 276 -8.38 22.14 -16.66
N ARG A 277 -7.59 21.07 -16.72
CA ARG A 277 -7.30 20.21 -15.54
C ARG A 277 -5.91 20.35 -14.94
N LYS A 278 -4.93 20.93 -15.64
CA LYS A 278 -3.63 21.31 -15.02
C LYS A 278 -3.84 22.23 -13.80
N GLY A 279 -4.86 23.08 -13.83
CA GLY A 279 -5.15 24.02 -12.75
C GLY A 279 -5.68 23.44 -11.44
N ILE A 280 -6.09 22.17 -11.33
CA ILE A 280 -6.68 21.66 -10.07
C ILE A 280 -5.61 21.11 -9.14
N ALA A 281 -4.67 20.33 -9.65
CA ALA A 281 -3.55 19.83 -8.86
C ALA A 281 -2.57 20.96 -8.50
N GLU A 282 -2.32 21.88 -9.44
CA GLU A 282 -1.49 23.07 -9.20
C GLU A 282 -2.17 24.02 -8.21
N ARG A 283 -3.46 24.29 -8.32
CA ARG A 283 -4.22 25.10 -7.35
C ARG A 283 -4.33 24.44 -5.99
N TRP A 284 -4.41 23.13 -5.92
CA TRP A 284 -4.39 22.42 -4.65
C TRP A 284 -3.01 22.51 -3.98
N MET A 285 -1.92 22.29 -4.74
CA MET A 285 -0.55 22.48 -4.22
C MET A 285 -0.29 23.93 -3.80
N GLN A 286 -0.74 24.90 -4.58
CA GLN A 286 -0.56 26.32 -4.27
C GLN A 286 -1.34 26.74 -3.02
N LYS A 287 -2.58 26.24 -2.83
CA LYS A 287 -3.33 26.41 -1.57
C LYS A 287 -2.65 25.76 -0.37
N GLN A 288 -1.95 24.66 -0.54
CA GLN A 288 -1.19 24.03 0.56
C GLN A 288 0.07 24.83 0.90
N LEU A 289 0.74 25.44 -0.10
CA LEU A 289 1.88 26.32 0.10
C LEU A 289 1.48 27.64 0.78
N GLU A 290 0.37 28.24 0.38
CA GLU A 290 -0.15 29.48 0.98
C GLU A 290 -0.63 29.30 2.44
N LYS A 291 -1.11 28.10 2.80
CA LYS A 291 -1.45 27.76 4.20
C LYS A 291 -0.22 27.54 5.09
N ARG A 292 0.97 27.36 4.50
CA ARG A 292 2.24 27.20 5.22
C ARG A 292 3.01 28.51 5.43
N SER A 293 2.56 29.58 4.78
CA SER A 293 3.19 30.92 4.87
C SER A 293 2.43 31.89 5.79
N LYS A 294 1.35 31.44 6.39
CA LYS A 294 0.61 32.11 7.47
C LYS A 294 0.73 31.31 8.75
#